data_cd8380def87f5a9d7402854aa19c404d
#
_entry.id   cd8380def87f5a9d7402854aa19c404d
#
_cell.length_a   1.000
_cell.length_b   1.000
_cell.length_c   1.000
_cell.angle_alpha   90.00
_cell.angle_beta   90.00
_cell.angle_gamma   90.00
#
_symmetry.space_group_name_H-M   'P 1'
#
loop_
_entity.id
_entity.type
_entity.pdbx_description
1 polymer ?
#
loop_
_entity_poly.entity_id
_entity_poly.type
_entity_poly.pdbx_seq_one_letter_code
_entity_poly.pdbx_strand_id
1 'polypeptide(L)'
;MKTSCEIKKGASQNWPWRVFGLFALCLMLNAALSAQDAVTEWNLNAEKAIIASPTVSGSGAAAARVYVLMHVAIFDAVNGIERRYTPYHVDATAPRGASRRAAAIAAAYNTLVALFPSQKSTLDGELSSSLASLSADDEHFGDSQSIDRGLAWGQQVANDIQAWRSSDGFNTVLPPVLGGSAPGQWRPTPPAFQSMATPQLATMLPYAIAWPSQFRPAGPPALNSAQYAADFNETKTLGSVTSSIRTAEQALIANYWAGNSSISWNRVATSLAIAHHTTLSENARLFALMNLAMGDASVAGWDSKLHFMSWRPVTAIPLADSLNPDTVADPNWKPLLVTPRHPEYVSAHAIFSSASANVLAAYFGDDTTFSLESVSLPGVFRTYNSFSSALDEITLARIYAGFHFRSACVDGRSMGTAIAQYVLEHVAQPNHGERRGQLRHDHPEGGGMSIENTDPDN
;
A
#
# COMPACT_ATOMS: atom_id res chain seq x y z
N MET A 1 -35.93 6.10 78.89
CA MET A 1 -35.89 7.44 78.25
C MET A 1 -35.87 7.22 76.74
N LYS A 2 -36.96 7.70 76.11
CA LYS A 2 -37.21 7.64 74.66
C LYS A 2 -36.38 8.74 73.96
N THR A 3 -35.76 8.44 72.86
CA THR A 3 -35.57 9.40 71.78
C THR A 3 -35.60 8.68 70.44
N SER A 4 -36.62 9.02 69.68
CA SER A 4 -36.87 8.66 68.30
C SER A 4 -35.96 9.42 67.37
N CYS A 5 -35.49 8.79 66.30
CA CYS A 5 -34.85 9.45 65.16
C CYS A 5 -35.63 9.12 63.88
N GLU A 6 -36.20 10.16 63.29
CA GLU A 6 -36.98 10.14 62.05
C GLU A 6 -36.08 9.94 60.85
N ILE A 7 -36.46 9.01 59.95
CA ILE A 7 -35.83 8.83 58.65
C ILE A 7 -36.59 9.65 57.61
N LYS A 8 -35.97 10.69 57.10
CA LYS A 8 -36.46 11.44 55.92
C LYS A 8 -36.16 10.66 54.64
N LYS A 9 -37.21 10.34 53.89
CA LYS A 9 -37.15 9.81 52.53
C LYS A 9 -36.70 10.90 51.57
N GLY A 10 -35.49 10.76 50.97
CA GLY A 10 -35.04 11.54 49.81
C GLY A 10 -35.34 10.75 48.52
N ALA A 11 -36.24 11.27 47.70
CA ALA A 11 -36.50 10.77 46.37
C ALA A 11 -35.35 11.17 45.43
N SER A 12 -34.62 10.24 44.86
CA SER A 12 -33.67 10.49 43.79
C SER A 12 -34.34 10.18 42.44
N GLN A 13 -34.81 11.26 41.80
CA GLN A 13 -35.04 11.27 40.35
C GLN A 13 -33.69 11.36 39.64
N ASN A 14 -33.23 10.29 39.05
CA ASN A 14 -32.17 10.35 38.03
C ASN A 14 -32.30 9.15 37.08
N TRP A 15 -33.26 9.27 36.13
CA TRP A 15 -33.29 8.46 34.93
C TRP A 15 -33.89 9.31 33.80
N PRO A 16 -33.04 9.84 32.91
CA PRO A 16 -33.08 9.45 31.49
C PRO A 16 -31.75 9.50 30.72
N TRP A 17 -30.61 9.89 31.32
CA TRP A 17 -29.37 10.16 30.56
C TRP A 17 -28.61 8.89 30.11
N ARG A 18 -28.82 7.74 30.71
CA ARG A 18 -28.12 6.48 30.34
C ARG A 18 -28.72 5.81 29.10
N VAL A 19 -29.95 6.04 28.77
CA VAL A 19 -30.61 5.45 27.58
C VAL A 19 -30.24 6.23 26.32
N PHE A 20 -30.06 7.55 26.42
CA PHE A 20 -29.65 8.38 25.30
C PHE A 20 -28.18 8.09 24.84
N GLY A 21 -27.29 7.77 25.77
CA GLY A 21 -25.89 7.44 25.45
C GLY A 21 -25.73 6.12 24.66
N LEU A 22 -26.56 5.11 24.97
CA LEU A 22 -26.56 3.83 24.25
C LEU A 22 -27.20 3.93 22.86
N PHE A 23 -28.25 4.74 22.69
CA PHE A 23 -28.87 4.98 21.38
C PHE A 23 -27.97 5.82 20.46
N ALA A 24 -27.25 6.81 20.98
CA ALA A 24 -26.28 7.60 20.22
C ALA A 24 -25.06 6.76 19.80
N LEU A 25 -24.58 5.85 20.65
CA LEU A 25 -23.48 4.94 20.32
C LEU A 25 -23.88 3.89 19.26
N CYS A 26 -25.12 3.35 19.33
CA CYS A 26 -25.65 2.46 18.29
C CYS A 26 -25.90 3.18 16.96
N LEU A 27 -26.30 4.45 16.97
CA LEU A 27 -26.47 5.27 15.76
C LEU A 27 -25.12 5.64 15.15
N MET A 28 -24.08 5.90 15.94
CA MET A 28 -22.73 6.15 15.45
C MET A 28 -22.07 4.89 14.86
N LEU A 29 -22.33 3.71 15.44
CA LEU A 29 -21.86 2.44 14.85
C LEU A 29 -22.57 2.10 13.52
N ASN A 30 -23.87 2.42 13.39
CA ASN A 30 -24.57 2.23 12.11
C ASN A 30 -24.20 3.28 11.06
N ALA A 31 -23.85 4.50 11.43
CA ALA A 31 -23.36 5.53 10.50
C ALA A 31 -21.95 5.19 9.98
N ALA A 32 -21.10 4.56 10.80
CA ALA A 32 -19.79 4.08 10.35
C ALA A 32 -19.89 2.91 9.35
N LEU A 33 -20.93 2.08 9.43
CA LEU A 33 -21.20 1.00 8.46
C LEU A 33 -21.73 1.52 7.11
N SER A 34 -22.29 2.73 7.04
CA SER A 34 -22.77 3.31 5.77
C SER A 34 -21.73 4.10 4.99
N ALA A 35 -20.51 4.29 5.55
CA ALA A 35 -19.44 5.06 4.91
C ALA A 35 -18.51 4.22 4.01
N GLN A 36 -18.66 2.89 4.00
CA GLN A 36 -17.81 1.99 3.23
C GLN A 36 -18.41 1.74 1.85
N ASP A 37 -17.72 2.18 0.80
CA ASP A 37 -18.13 1.89 -0.57
C ASP A 37 -17.60 0.53 -1.08
N ALA A 38 -18.04 0.11 -2.27
CA ALA A 38 -17.64 -1.18 -2.82
C ALA A 38 -16.12 -1.33 -3.03
N VAL A 39 -15.38 -0.23 -3.26
CA VAL A 39 -13.92 -0.29 -3.45
C VAL A 39 -13.22 -0.59 -2.12
N THR A 40 -13.57 0.15 -1.08
CA THR A 40 -13.00 -0.03 0.26
C THR A 40 -13.43 -1.35 0.90
N GLU A 41 -14.67 -1.78 0.68
CA GLU A 41 -15.18 -3.08 1.11
C GLU A 41 -14.38 -4.23 0.48
N TRP A 42 -14.24 -4.22 -0.85
CA TRP A 42 -13.52 -5.28 -1.55
C TRP A 42 -12.01 -5.21 -1.38
N ASN A 43 -11.45 -4.04 -1.04
CA ASN A 43 -10.06 -3.93 -0.59
C ASN A 43 -9.82 -4.74 0.70
N LEU A 44 -10.76 -4.69 1.67
CA LEU A 44 -10.69 -5.52 2.88
C LEU A 44 -10.90 -7.01 2.58
N ASN A 45 -11.78 -7.35 1.65
CA ASN A 45 -11.97 -8.73 1.24
C ASN A 45 -10.73 -9.30 0.53
N ALA A 46 -10.03 -8.49 -0.27
CA ALA A 46 -8.72 -8.84 -0.83
C ALA A 46 -7.67 -9.07 0.26
N GLU A 47 -7.62 -8.22 1.29
CA GLU A 47 -6.74 -8.40 2.43
C GLU A 47 -6.99 -9.74 3.14
N LYS A 48 -8.26 -10.06 3.43
CA LYS A 48 -8.65 -11.36 4.04
C LYS A 48 -8.17 -12.53 3.17
N ALA A 49 -8.39 -12.45 1.85
CA ALA A 49 -7.98 -13.50 0.91
C ALA A 49 -6.44 -13.66 0.84
N ILE A 50 -5.69 -12.56 0.85
CA ILE A 50 -4.23 -12.54 0.91
C ILE A 50 -3.74 -13.19 2.20
N ILE A 51 -4.27 -12.79 3.35
CA ILE A 51 -3.87 -13.34 4.66
C ILE A 51 -4.16 -14.84 4.76
N ALA A 52 -5.29 -15.30 4.22
CA ALA A 52 -5.64 -16.71 4.17
C ALA A 52 -4.77 -17.55 3.20
N SER A 53 -3.89 -16.90 2.41
CA SER A 53 -2.95 -17.56 1.47
C SER A 53 -1.49 -17.35 1.91
N PRO A 54 -0.85 -18.29 2.65
CA PRO A 54 0.50 -18.09 3.18
C PRO A 54 1.56 -17.79 2.11
N THR A 55 1.41 -18.31 0.91
CA THR A 55 2.33 -18.06 -0.22
C THR A 55 2.22 -16.62 -0.74
N VAL A 56 1.06 -15.99 -0.63
CA VAL A 56 0.81 -14.61 -1.05
C VAL A 56 1.12 -13.65 0.09
N SER A 57 0.62 -13.90 1.30
CA SER A 57 0.85 -13.03 2.46
C SER A 57 2.33 -12.91 2.85
N GLY A 58 3.12 -13.96 2.63
CA GLY A 58 4.57 -13.99 2.83
C GLY A 58 5.38 -13.24 1.76
N SER A 59 4.75 -12.71 0.71
CA SER A 59 5.39 -12.01 -0.39
C SER A 59 4.73 -10.67 -0.67
N GLY A 60 5.43 -9.56 -0.39
CA GLY A 60 4.92 -8.22 -0.70
C GLY A 60 4.57 -8.05 -2.18
N ALA A 61 5.39 -8.58 -3.08
CA ALA A 61 5.15 -8.49 -4.53
C ALA A 61 3.94 -9.32 -4.99
N ALA A 62 3.73 -10.53 -4.42
CA ALA A 62 2.55 -11.33 -4.73
C ALA A 62 1.26 -10.67 -4.21
N ALA A 63 1.29 -10.10 -3.01
CA ALA A 63 0.17 -9.33 -2.47
C ALA A 63 -0.11 -8.06 -3.31
N ALA A 64 0.95 -7.32 -3.71
CA ALA A 64 0.82 -6.17 -4.60
C ALA A 64 0.10 -6.55 -5.91
N ARG A 65 0.47 -7.67 -6.53
CA ARG A 65 -0.19 -8.15 -7.75
C ARG A 65 -1.69 -8.39 -7.56
N VAL A 66 -2.10 -8.98 -6.44
CA VAL A 66 -3.54 -9.20 -6.15
C VAL A 66 -4.28 -7.87 -6.14
N TYR A 67 -3.75 -6.89 -5.38
CA TYR A 67 -4.35 -5.56 -5.31
C TYR A 67 -4.34 -4.85 -6.66
N VAL A 68 -3.24 -4.92 -7.43
CA VAL A 68 -3.19 -4.32 -8.78
C VAL A 68 -4.31 -4.87 -9.65
N LEU A 69 -4.38 -6.19 -9.83
CA LEU A 69 -5.34 -6.81 -10.74
C LEU A 69 -6.78 -6.50 -10.35
N MET A 70 -7.09 -6.54 -9.05
CA MET A 70 -8.42 -6.23 -8.56
C MET A 70 -8.77 -4.74 -8.77
N HIS A 71 -7.89 -3.83 -8.37
CA HIS A 71 -8.21 -2.40 -8.42
C HIS A 71 -8.20 -1.81 -9.82
N VAL A 72 -7.39 -2.33 -10.75
CA VAL A 72 -7.49 -1.91 -12.16
C VAL A 72 -8.75 -2.44 -12.81
N ALA A 73 -9.22 -3.64 -12.45
CA ALA A 73 -10.50 -4.15 -12.91
C ALA A 73 -11.68 -3.33 -12.36
N ILE A 74 -11.63 -2.96 -11.07
CA ILE A 74 -12.63 -2.04 -10.48
C ILE A 74 -12.60 -0.69 -11.20
N PHE A 75 -11.42 -0.11 -11.39
CA PHE A 75 -11.28 1.20 -12.05
C PHE A 75 -11.86 1.19 -13.47
N ASP A 76 -11.44 0.25 -14.30
CA ASP A 76 -11.95 0.19 -15.69
C ASP A 76 -13.45 -0.14 -15.73
N ALA A 77 -13.98 -0.94 -14.80
CA ALA A 77 -15.41 -1.20 -14.72
C ALA A 77 -16.22 0.06 -14.37
N VAL A 78 -15.80 0.83 -13.37
CA VAL A 78 -16.44 2.08 -12.96
C VAL A 78 -16.27 3.15 -14.06
N ASN A 79 -15.04 3.33 -14.54
CA ASN A 79 -14.73 4.32 -15.57
C ASN A 79 -15.39 4.02 -16.92
N GLY A 80 -15.59 2.75 -17.29
CA GLY A 80 -16.33 2.35 -18.49
C GLY A 80 -17.78 2.82 -18.50
N ILE A 81 -18.38 3.05 -17.30
CA ILE A 81 -19.73 3.63 -17.15
C ILE A 81 -19.66 5.16 -17.13
N GLU A 82 -18.72 5.76 -16.39
CA GLU A 82 -18.67 7.22 -16.17
C GLU A 82 -17.88 7.98 -17.23
N ARG A 83 -16.84 7.36 -17.80
CA ARG A 83 -15.95 7.94 -18.82
C ARG A 83 -15.26 9.23 -18.38
N ARG A 84 -14.93 9.34 -17.09
CA ARG A 84 -14.27 10.52 -16.50
C ARG A 84 -12.78 10.59 -16.80
N TYR A 85 -12.14 9.43 -16.93
CA TYR A 85 -10.71 9.29 -17.11
C TYR A 85 -10.37 8.48 -18.36
N THR A 86 -9.13 8.57 -18.81
CA THR A 86 -8.60 7.62 -19.78
C THR A 86 -8.65 6.21 -19.19
N PRO A 87 -9.15 5.20 -19.90
CA PRO A 87 -9.17 3.83 -19.40
C PRO A 87 -7.73 3.33 -19.18
N TYR A 88 -7.57 2.40 -18.25
CA TYR A 88 -6.26 1.80 -18.06
C TYR A 88 -5.97 0.72 -19.12
N HIS A 89 -6.88 -0.21 -19.33
CA HIS A 89 -6.76 -1.29 -20.33
C HIS A 89 -8.05 -1.53 -21.10
N VAL A 90 -9.21 -1.58 -20.44
CA VAL A 90 -10.48 -1.88 -21.07
C VAL A 90 -11.17 -0.59 -21.55
N ASP A 91 -11.02 -0.25 -22.83
CA ASP A 91 -11.60 0.98 -23.41
C ASP A 91 -13.06 0.79 -23.88
N ALA A 92 -13.62 -0.39 -23.74
CA ALA A 92 -15.03 -0.61 -24.08
C ALA A 92 -15.96 0.21 -23.18
N THR A 93 -17.11 0.62 -23.73
CA THR A 93 -18.15 1.34 -22.99
C THR A 93 -19.14 0.36 -22.37
N ALA A 94 -19.47 0.55 -21.12
CA ALA A 94 -20.46 -0.25 -20.42
C ALA A 94 -21.86 -0.13 -21.03
N PRO A 95 -22.73 -1.14 -20.89
CA PRO A 95 -24.14 -1.03 -21.27
C PRO A 95 -24.81 0.16 -20.58
N ARG A 96 -25.64 0.91 -21.33
CA ARG A 96 -26.32 2.09 -20.81
C ARG A 96 -27.17 1.75 -19.59
N GLY A 97 -27.04 2.53 -18.53
CA GLY A 97 -27.75 2.35 -17.26
C GLY A 97 -27.22 1.18 -16.41
N ALA A 98 -26.00 0.72 -16.62
CA ALA A 98 -25.34 -0.23 -15.72
C ALA A 98 -25.01 0.42 -14.37
N SER A 99 -25.24 -0.30 -13.25
CA SER A 99 -24.90 0.15 -11.91
C SER A 99 -23.38 0.14 -11.72
N ARG A 100 -22.80 1.28 -11.33
CA ARG A 100 -21.36 1.43 -11.03
C ARG A 100 -20.93 0.56 -9.86
N ARG A 101 -21.74 0.55 -8.80
CA ARG A 101 -21.45 -0.21 -7.58
C ARG A 101 -21.47 -1.71 -7.86
N ALA A 102 -22.49 -2.19 -8.61
CA ALA A 102 -22.56 -3.59 -9.02
C ALA A 102 -21.38 -3.99 -9.93
N ALA A 103 -20.97 -3.08 -10.83
CA ALA A 103 -19.79 -3.31 -11.68
C ALA A 103 -18.50 -3.41 -10.88
N ALA A 104 -18.29 -2.53 -9.89
CA ALA A 104 -17.13 -2.59 -9.00
C ALA A 104 -17.10 -3.89 -8.18
N ILE A 105 -18.23 -4.30 -7.61
CA ILE A 105 -18.37 -5.56 -6.85
C ILE A 105 -18.03 -6.76 -7.74
N ALA A 106 -18.61 -6.83 -8.93
CA ALA A 106 -18.39 -7.95 -9.83
C ALA A 106 -16.94 -8.01 -10.35
N ALA A 107 -16.34 -6.86 -10.65
CA ALA A 107 -14.95 -6.78 -11.07
C ALA A 107 -14.00 -7.32 -9.98
N ALA A 108 -14.22 -6.89 -8.72
CA ALA A 108 -13.45 -7.36 -7.57
C ALA A 108 -13.63 -8.86 -7.32
N TYR A 109 -14.88 -9.30 -7.21
CA TYR A 109 -15.21 -10.69 -6.93
C TYR A 109 -14.61 -11.64 -7.98
N ASN A 110 -14.86 -11.39 -9.27
CA ASN A 110 -14.37 -12.29 -10.32
C ASN A 110 -12.83 -12.32 -10.37
N THR A 111 -12.16 -11.19 -10.10
CA THR A 111 -10.71 -11.15 -10.00
C THR A 111 -10.21 -11.99 -8.82
N LEU A 112 -10.80 -11.83 -7.63
CA LEU A 112 -10.36 -12.58 -6.45
C LEU A 112 -10.64 -14.08 -6.57
N VAL A 113 -11.79 -14.48 -7.12
CA VAL A 113 -12.10 -15.92 -7.35
C VAL A 113 -11.10 -16.55 -8.31
N ALA A 114 -10.70 -15.86 -9.36
CA ALA A 114 -9.71 -16.39 -10.28
C ALA A 114 -8.30 -16.50 -9.66
N LEU A 115 -7.93 -15.56 -8.78
CA LEU A 115 -6.64 -15.57 -8.07
C LEU A 115 -6.64 -16.56 -6.89
N PHE A 116 -7.78 -16.79 -6.26
CA PHE A 116 -7.96 -17.65 -5.09
C PHE A 116 -9.11 -18.65 -5.25
N PRO A 117 -9.04 -19.58 -6.22
CA PRO A 117 -10.16 -20.49 -6.50
C PRO A 117 -10.53 -21.40 -5.31
N SER A 118 -9.57 -21.69 -4.42
CA SER A 118 -9.83 -22.47 -3.19
C SER A 118 -10.63 -21.67 -2.13
N GLN A 119 -10.73 -20.35 -2.25
CA GLN A 119 -11.49 -19.49 -1.34
C GLN A 119 -12.85 -19.06 -1.92
N LYS A 120 -13.26 -19.66 -3.06
CA LYS A 120 -14.49 -19.28 -3.75
C LYS A 120 -15.71 -19.24 -2.83
N SER A 121 -15.90 -20.25 -1.99
CA SER A 121 -17.06 -20.29 -1.08
C SER A 121 -17.12 -19.12 -0.10
N THR A 122 -15.95 -18.67 0.41
CA THR A 122 -15.88 -17.48 1.28
C THR A 122 -16.19 -16.22 0.47
N LEU A 123 -15.63 -16.10 -0.72
CA LEU A 123 -15.87 -14.96 -1.61
C LEU A 123 -17.32 -14.90 -2.10
N ASP A 124 -18.00 -16.05 -2.30
CA ASP A 124 -19.45 -16.11 -2.59
C ASP A 124 -20.30 -15.51 -1.45
N GLY A 125 -19.89 -15.75 -0.20
CA GLY A 125 -20.52 -15.14 0.98
C GLY A 125 -20.35 -13.63 1.01
N GLU A 126 -19.13 -13.13 0.73
CA GLU A 126 -18.86 -11.68 0.66
C GLU A 126 -19.63 -11.03 -0.50
N LEU A 127 -19.69 -11.70 -1.68
CA LEU A 127 -20.52 -11.23 -2.81
C LEU A 127 -21.99 -11.10 -2.40
N SER A 128 -22.54 -12.14 -1.76
CA SER A 128 -23.95 -12.13 -1.34
C SER A 128 -24.24 -10.97 -0.37
N SER A 129 -23.30 -10.69 0.55
CA SER A 129 -23.40 -9.57 1.50
C SER A 129 -23.37 -8.22 0.79
N SER A 130 -22.43 -8.04 -0.16
CA SER A 130 -22.31 -6.82 -0.96
C SER A 130 -23.58 -6.57 -1.80
N LEU A 131 -24.12 -7.61 -2.44
CA LEU A 131 -25.33 -7.50 -3.25
C LEU A 131 -26.59 -7.19 -2.42
N ALA A 132 -26.69 -7.74 -1.20
CA ALA A 132 -27.79 -7.43 -0.30
C ALA A 132 -27.79 -5.94 0.11
N SER A 133 -26.63 -5.29 0.15
CA SER A 133 -26.52 -3.86 0.45
C SER A 133 -26.92 -2.95 -0.73
N LEU A 134 -26.95 -3.46 -1.97
CA LEU A 134 -27.31 -2.67 -3.16
C LEU A 134 -28.80 -2.27 -3.18
N SER A 135 -29.67 -3.10 -2.63
CA SER A 135 -31.11 -2.87 -2.66
C SER A 135 -31.57 -1.69 -1.80
N ALA A 136 -30.70 -1.17 -0.90
CA ALA A 136 -31.04 -0.09 0.02
C ALA A 136 -30.62 1.31 -0.49
N ASP A 137 -29.56 1.40 -1.33
CA ASP A 137 -28.87 2.66 -1.64
C ASP A 137 -28.70 2.95 -3.15
N ASP A 138 -29.30 2.16 -4.05
CA ASP A 138 -28.97 2.29 -5.48
C ASP A 138 -29.58 3.55 -6.11
N GLU A 139 -28.76 4.28 -6.89
CA GLU A 139 -29.12 5.55 -7.58
C GLU A 139 -30.33 5.44 -8.52
N HIS A 140 -30.78 4.23 -8.81
CA HIS A 140 -31.96 3.92 -9.64
C HIS A 140 -32.90 2.96 -8.90
N PHE A 141 -33.63 3.47 -7.95
CA PHE A 141 -34.65 2.75 -7.19
C PHE A 141 -35.52 1.86 -8.12
N GLY A 142 -35.36 0.54 -7.99
CA GLY A 142 -36.26 -0.45 -8.61
C GLY A 142 -35.85 -1.02 -9.97
N ASP A 143 -34.69 -0.67 -10.54
CA ASP A 143 -34.23 -1.26 -11.81
C ASP A 143 -33.23 -2.42 -11.57
N SER A 144 -33.77 -3.64 -11.33
CA SER A 144 -32.95 -4.86 -11.24
C SER A 144 -32.08 -5.08 -12.47
N GLN A 145 -32.49 -4.59 -13.64
CA GLN A 145 -31.70 -4.68 -14.86
C GLN A 145 -30.45 -3.80 -14.82
N SER A 146 -30.46 -2.70 -14.05
CA SER A 146 -29.28 -1.87 -13.83
C SER A 146 -28.19 -2.64 -13.11
N ILE A 147 -28.57 -3.37 -12.06
CA ILE A 147 -27.67 -4.25 -11.29
C ILE A 147 -27.14 -5.36 -12.19
N ASP A 148 -28.01 -6.08 -12.88
CA ASP A 148 -27.62 -7.19 -13.76
C ASP A 148 -26.63 -6.73 -14.85
N ARG A 149 -26.89 -5.55 -15.48
CA ARG A 149 -25.97 -4.95 -16.46
C ARG A 149 -24.61 -4.61 -15.81
N GLY A 150 -24.61 -4.06 -14.59
CA GLY A 150 -23.42 -3.76 -13.84
C GLY A 150 -22.59 -5.01 -13.51
N LEU A 151 -23.24 -6.06 -13.02
CA LEU A 151 -22.60 -7.34 -12.69
C LEU A 151 -21.97 -7.98 -13.94
N ALA A 152 -22.72 -8.06 -15.06
CA ALA A 152 -22.22 -8.61 -16.30
C ALA A 152 -21.02 -7.81 -16.84
N TRP A 153 -21.10 -6.48 -16.78
CA TRP A 153 -20.03 -5.58 -17.18
C TRP A 153 -18.76 -5.76 -16.34
N GLY A 154 -18.89 -5.71 -15.01
CA GLY A 154 -17.75 -5.90 -14.09
C GLY A 154 -17.07 -7.26 -14.27
N GLN A 155 -17.85 -8.33 -14.49
CA GLN A 155 -17.30 -9.65 -14.80
C GLN A 155 -16.51 -9.65 -16.12
N GLN A 156 -17.04 -9.01 -17.17
CA GLN A 156 -16.34 -8.90 -18.45
C GLN A 156 -15.00 -8.19 -18.27
N VAL A 157 -14.99 -7.02 -17.61
CA VAL A 157 -13.75 -6.27 -17.36
C VAL A 157 -12.73 -7.08 -16.58
N ALA A 158 -13.16 -7.80 -15.53
CA ALA A 158 -12.27 -8.67 -14.76
C ALA A 158 -11.64 -9.76 -15.63
N ASN A 159 -12.42 -10.38 -16.51
CA ASN A 159 -11.94 -11.41 -17.43
C ASN A 159 -10.91 -10.85 -18.42
N ASP A 160 -11.17 -9.66 -18.98
CA ASP A 160 -10.29 -9.00 -19.93
C ASP A 160 -8.94 -8.63 -19.30
N ILE A 161 -8.94 -8.05 -18.08
CA ILE A 161 -7.73 -7.75 -17.31
C ILE A 161 -6.92 -9.02 -17.01
N GLN A 162 -7.58 -10.09 -16.61
CA GLN A 162 -6.90 -11.34 -16.28
C GLN A 162 -6.34 -12.03 -17.53
N ALA A 163 -7.08 -12.03 -18.63
CA ALA A 163 -6.62 -12.58 -19.91
C ALA A 163 -5.37 -11.82 -20.38
N TRP A 164 -5.41 -10.48 -20.33
CA TRP A 164 -4.27 -9.64 -20.70
C TRP A 164 -3.03 -9.90 -19.82
N ARG A 165 -3.20 -10.09 -18.51
CA ARG A 165 -2.09 -10.28 -17.56
C ARG A 165 -1.70 -11.76 -17.36
N SER A 166 -2.34 -12.69 -18.05
CA SER A 166 -2.08 -14.13 -17.93
C SER A 166 -0.66 -14.55 -18.36
N SER A 167 -0.07 -13.79 -19.29
CA SER A 167 1.25 -14.05 -19.88
C SER A 167 2.29 -12.97 -19.53
N ASP A 168 2.11 -12.23 -18.44
CA ASP A 168 2.98 -11.11 -18.05
C ASP A 168 4.34 -11.53 -17.43
N GLY A 169 4.59 -12.81 -17.28
CA GLY A 169 5.83 -13.35 -16.73
C GLY A 169 5.80 -13.63 -15.23
N PHE A 170 4.74 -13.28 -14.51
CA PHE A 170 4.64 -13.50 -13.06
C PHE A 170 4.78 -14.99 -12.68
N ASN A 171 4.18 -15.88 -13.47
CA ASN A 171 4.19 -17.33 -13.23
C ASN A 171 5.38 -18.05 -13.90
N THR A 172 6.32 -17.31 -14.49
CA THR A 172 7.50 -17.91 -15.13
C THR A 172 8.37 -18.62 -14.10
N VAL A 173 8.69 -19.87 -14.36
CA VAL A 173 9.61 -20.65 -13.53
C VAL A 173 11.02 -20.46 -14.05
N LEU A 174 11.89 -19.84 -13.25
CA LEU A 174 13.30 -19.66 -13.56
C LEU A 174 14.17 -20.67 -12.80
N PRO A 175 15.36 -21.00 -13.32
CA PRO A 175 16.38 -21.73 -12.55
C PRO A 175 16.67 -21.03 -11.22
N PRO A 176 17.06 -21.79 -10.17
CA PRO A 176 17.44 -21.20 -8.88
C PRO A 176 18.57 -20.18 -9.00
N VAL A 177 18.35 -18.95 -8.52
CA VAL A 177 19.38 -17.91 -8.44
C VAL A 177 20.09 -18.03 -7.10
N LEU A 178 21.38 -18.37 -7.12
CA LEU A 178 22.21 -18.62 -5.94
C LEU A 178 23.28 -17.51 -5.71
N GLY A 179 23.40 -16.58 -6.65
CA GLY A 179 24.36 -15.47 -6.56
C GLY A 179 25.82 -15.91 -6.65
N GLY A 180 26.71 -15.21 -5.95
CA GLY A 180 28.15 -15.43 -6.03
C GLY A 180 28.87 -15.42 -4.68
N SER A 181 30.17 -15.74 -4.67
CA SER A 181 30.97 -15.83 -3.45
C SER A 181 31.97 -14.68 -3.23
N ALA A 182 32.16 -13.81 -4.25
CA ALA A 182 33.07 -12.67 -4.10
C ALA A 182 32.52 -11.60 -3.13
N PRO A 183 33.37 -10.74 -2.55
CA PRO A 183 32.94 -9.59 -1.80
C PRO A 183 31.92 -8.74 -2.59
N GLY A 184 30.90 -8.23 -1.89
CA GLY A 184 29.80 -7.46 -2.49
C GLY A 184 28.70 -8.30 -3.14
N GLN A 185 28.95 -9.57 -3.47
CA GLN A 185 27.96 -10.43 -4.15
C GLN A 185 26.98 -11.09 -3.16
N TRP A 186 25.72 -11.00 -3.48
CA TRP A 186 24.66 -11.71 -2.75
C TRP A 186 24.80 -13.23 -2.88
N ARG A 187 24.47 -13.90 -1.82
CA ARG A 187 24.32 -15.36 -1.71
C ARG A 187 23.18 -15.73 -0.77
N PRO A 188 22.68 -16.96 -0.82
CA PRO A 188 21.68 -17.43 0.13
C PRO A 188 22.06 -17.15 1.57
N THR A 189 21.09 -16.66 2.36
CA THR A 189 21.32 -16.18 3.73
C THR A 189 20.77 -17.16 4.77
N PRO A 190 21.37 -17.17 6.01
CA PRO A 190 20.85 -17.99 7.10
C PRO A 190 19.38 -17.60 7.45
N PRO A 191 18.63 -18.53 8.10
CA PRO A 191 19.04 -19.89 8.49
C PRO A 191 18.84 -20.91 7.38
N ALA A 192 18.01 -20.64 6.37
CA ALA A 192 17.55 -21.66 5.41
C ALA A 192 18.43 -21.78 4.17
N PHE A 193 19.28 -20.80 3.87
CA PHE A 193 20.16 -20.78 2.69
C PHE A 193 19.47 -21.10 1.37
N GLN A 194 18.25 -20.55 1.19
CA GLN A 194 17.44 -20.77 0.00
C GLN A 194 17.84 -19.82 -1.14
N SER A 195 17.58 -20.25 -2.38
CA SER A 195 17.71 -19.41 -3.58
C SER A 195 16.86 -18.14 -3.48
N MET A 196 17.17 -17.16 -4.36
CA MET A 196 16.42 -15.89 -4.43
C MET A 196 14.92 -16.15 -4.61
N ALA A 197 14.12 -15.42 -3.82
CA ALA A 197 12.68 -15.45 -3.94
C ALA A 197 12.21 -14.66 -5.17
N THR A 198 11.30 -15.24 -5.93
CA THR A 198 10.58 -14.59 -7.04
C THR A 198 11.48 -13.84 -8.05
N PRO A 199 12.57 -14.45 -8.56
CA PRO A 199 13.49 -13.77 -9.48
C PRO A 199 12.83 -13.34 -10.80
N GLN A 200 11.74 -14.01 -11.21
CA GLN A 200 10.98 -13.70 -12.43
C GLN A 200 10.38 -12.28 -12.43
N LEU A 201 10.18 -11.65 -11.26
CA LEU A 201 9.68 -10.27 -11.19
C LEU A 201 10.61 -9.29 -11.90
N ALA A 202 11.92 -9.56 -11.94
CA ALA A 202 12.89 -8.69 -12.60
C ALA A 202 12.69 -8.56 -14.12
N THR A 203 12.00 -9.52 -14.74
CA THR A 203 11.72 -9.58 -16.18
C THR A 203 10.23 -9.60 -16.50
N MET A 204 9.39 -9.50 -15.49
CA MET A 204 7.95 -9.43 -15.64
C MET A 204 7.56 -8.16 -16.41
N LEU A 205 6.51 -8.24 -17.23
CA LEU A 205 5.94 -7.08 -17.89
C LEU A 205 5.39 -6.09 -16.84
N PRO A 206 5.89 -4.86 -16.80
CA PRO A 206 5.40 -3.84 -15.86
C PRO A 206 3.91 -3.54 -16.04
N TYR A 207 3.36 -2.78 -15.09
CA TYR A 207 1.95 -2.38 -15.11
C TYR A 207 1.74 -1.04 -15.81
N ALA A 208 2.58 -0.04 -15.52
CA ALA A 208 2.48 1.32 -16.06
C ALA A 208 3.80 1.83 -16.61
N ILE A 209 4.95 1.55 -15.96
CA ILE A 209 6.26 1.94 -16.48
C ILE A 209 6.59 1.15 -17.75
N ALA A 210 7.42 1.72 -18.63
CA ALA A 210 7.66 1.14 -19.95
C ALA A 210 8.51 -0.15 -19.90
N TRP A 211 9.48 -0.23 -18.97
CA TRP A 211 10.35 -1.40 -18.78
C TRP A 211 10.88 -1.46 -17.34
N PRO A 212 11.28 -2.65 -16.85
CA PRO A 212 11.69 -2.85 -15.45
C PRO A 212 12.83 -1.95 -14.99
N SER A 213 13.79 -1.63 -15.86
CA SER A 213 14.96 -0.80 -15.53
C SER A 213 14.78 0.71 -15.70
N GLN A 214 13.57 1.18 -16.01
CA GLN A 214 13.32 2.61 -16.31
C GLN A 214 13.79 3.57 -15.21
N PHE A 215 13.65 3.18 -13.96
CA PHE A 215 14.02 3.97 -12.79
C PHE A 215 15.15 3.34 -11.98
N ARG A 216 15.94 2.43 -12.59
CA ARG A 216 17.06 1.78 -11.89
C ARG A 216 18.08 2.82 -11.45
N PRO A 217 18.44 2.88 -10.15
CA PRO A 217 19.45 3.82 -9.65
C PRO A 217 20.85 3.44 -10.12
N ALA A 218 21.82 4.33 -9.84
CA ALA A 218 23.21 4.14 -10.27
C ALA A 218 23.91 2.92 -9.63
N GLY A 219 23.41 2.45 -8.49
CA GLY A 219 23.93 1.28 -7.78
C GLY A 219 24.36 1.59 -6.35
N PRO A 220 24.68 0.53 -5.56
CA PRO A 220 25.15 0.70 -4.20
C PRO A 220 26.52 1.39 -4.16
N PRO A 221 26.89 2.04 -3.04
CA PRO A 221 28.22 2.62 -2.86
C PRO A 221 29.32 1.57 -3.06
N ALA A 222 30.43 2.00 -3.68
CA ALA A 222 31.59 1.14 -3.86
C ALA A 222 32.13 0.65 -2.50
N LEU A 223 32.52 -0.62 -2.41
CA LEU A 223 32.95 -1.25 -1.16
C LEU A 223 34.10 -0.51 -0.45
N ASN A 224 34.98 0.15 -1.21
CA ASN A 224 36.09 0.94 -0.69
C ASN A 224 35.74 2.42 -0.40
N SER A 225 34.48 2.81 -0.50
CA SER A 225 34.04 4.19 -0.27
C SER A 225 33.76 4.48 1.20
N ALA A 226 33.89 5.74 1.60
CA ALA A 226 33.51 6.22 2.92
C ALA A 226 32.00 6.06 3.17
N GLN A 227 31.17 6.21 2.14
CA GLN A 227 29.71 6.00 2.25
C GLN A 227 29.38 4.55 2.59
N TYR A 228 30.02 3.57 1.93
CA TYR A 228 29.83 2.17 2.28
C TYR A 228 30.24 1.88 3.72
N ALA A 229 31.39 2.41 4.18
CA ALA A 229 31.85 2.26 5.56
C ALA A 229 30.87 2.85 6.57
N ALA A 230 30.30 4.02 6.29
CA ALA A 230 29.28 4.63 7.14
C ALA A 230 28.04 3.76 7.26
N ASP A 231 27.48 3.30 6.12
CA ASP A 231 26.30 2.44 6.07
C ASP A 231 26.55 1.09 6.77
N PHE A 232 27.71 0.49 6.54
CA PHE A 232 28.15 -0.76 7.14
C PHE A 232 28.19 -0.65 8.67
N ASN A 233 28.89 0.36 9.20
CA ASN A 233 29.07 0.54 10.64
C ASN A 233 27.76 0.91 11.34
N GLU A 234 26.90 1.71 10.71
CA GLU A 234 25.56 1.99 11.23
C GLU A 234 24.74 0.72 11.37
N THR A 235 24.65 -0.09 10.32
CA THR A 235 23.86 -1.33 10.34
C THR A 235 24.49 -2.36 11.26
N LYS A 236 25.83 -2.47 11.31
CA LYS A 236 26.55 -3.34 12.24
C LYS A 236 26.19 -3.04 13.67
N THR A 237 26.12 -1.76 14.01
CA THR A 237 25.91 -1.30 15.38
C THR A 237 24.43 -1.38 15.78
N LEU A 238 23.52 -0.85 14.96
CA LEU A 238 22.09 -0.76 15.28
C LEU A 238 21.30 -2.02 14.91
N GLY A 239 21.71 -2.73 13.87
CA GLY A 239 21.00 -3.90 13.34
C GLY A 239 21.31 -5.22 14.03
N SER A 240 22.33 -5.28 14.90
CA SER A 240 22.73 -6.51 15.61
C SER A 240 21.65 -6.99 16.57
N VAL A 241 21.41 -8.32 16.65
CA VAL A 241 20.55 -8.91 17.68
C VAL A 241 21.07 -8.63 19.10
N THR A 242 22.40 -8.45 19.26
CA THR A 242 23.07 -8.14 20.53
C THR A 242 23.44 -6.67 20.69
N SER A 243 22.83 -5.77 19.91
CA SER A 243 23.12 -4.33 19.98
C SER A 243 22.88 -3.79 21.40
N SER A 244 23.90 -3.17 21.99
CA SER A 244 23.82 -2.51 23.30
C SER A 244 23.37 -1.06 23.23
N ILE A 245 23.32 -0.47 22.02
CA ILE A 245 22.94 0.94 21.83
C ILE A 245 21.57 1.10 21.17
N ARG A 246 21.03 0.06 20.50
CA ARG A 246 19.66 0.10 19.98
C ARG A 246 18.68 0.12 21.15
N THR A 247 17.80 1.13 21.17
CA THR A 247 16.76 1.24 22.21
C THR A 247 15.63 0.22 22.00
N ALA A 248 14.81 0.01 23.04
CA ALA A 248 13.62 -0.83 22.94
C ALA A 248 12.63 -0.30 21.90
N GLU A 249 12.47 1.02 21.79
CA GLU A 249 11.63 1.68 20.79
C GLU A 249 12.13 1.40 19.36
N GLN A 250 13.44 1.49 19.10
CA GLN A 250 14.03 1.15 17.82
C GLN A 250 13.84 -0.32 17.44
N ALA A 251 13.90 -1.22 18.44
CA ALA A 251 13.59 -2.64 18.23
C ALA A 251 12.08 -2.84 17.92
N LEU A 252 11.20 -2.10 18.59
CA LEU A 252 9.76 -2.11 18.31
C LEU A 252 9.48 -1.62 16.87
N ILE A 253 10.10 -0.52 16.44
CA ILE A 253 9.99 0.00 15.07
C ILE A 253 10.40 -1.05 14.03
N ALA A 254 11.52 -1.76 14.25
CA ALA A 254 11.97 -2.81 13.35
C ALA A 254 10.94 -3.93 13.20
N ASN A 255 10.35 -4.38 14.32
CA ASN A 255 9.32 -5.42 14.34
C ASN A 255 7.98 -4.92 13.74
N TYR A 256 7.60 -3.67 14.04
CA TYR A 256 6.37 -3.06 13.55
C TYR A 256 6.31 -3.03 12.01
N TRP A 257 7.41 -2.65 11.35
CA TRP A 257 7.54 -2.59 9.90
C TRP A 257 8.10 -3.89 9.26
N ALA A 258 8.09 -5.01 9.98
CA ALA A 258 8.52 -6.29 9.42
C ALA A 258 7.47 -6.93 8.49
N GLY A 259 6.22 -6.52 8.61
CA GLY A 259 5.09 -7.08 7.88
C GLY A 259 5.02 -6.69 6.40
N ASN A 260 3.96 -7.15 5.74
CA ASN A 260 3.73 -6.95 4.32
C ASN A 260 3.31 -5.50 4.03
N SER A 261 4.18 -4.73 3.36
CA SER A 261 3.93 -3.33 3.01
C SER A 261 2.69 -3.13 2.14
N SER A 262 2.36 -4.10 1.26
CA SER A 262 1.19 -3.98 0.39
C SER A 262 -0.11 -3.98 1.20
N ILE A 263 -0.19 -4.80 2.24
CA ILE A 263 -1.32 -4.78 3.17
C ILE A 263 -1.34 -3.46 3.95
N SER A 264 -0.18 -3.03 4.49
CA SER A 264 -0.09 -1.81 5.30
C SER A 264 -0.62 -0.59 4.55
N TRP A 265 -0.17 -0.36 3.31
CA TRP A 265 -0.56 0.83 2.54
C TRP A 265 -2.00 0.76 2.02
N ASN A 266 -2.54 -0.42 1.73
CA ASN A 266 -3.96 -0.57 1.42
C ASN A 266 -4.86 -0.32 2.64
N ARG A 267 -4.43 -0.64 3.87
CA ARG A 267 -5.11 -0.24 5.12
C ARG A 267 -5.10 1.27 5.29
N VAL A 268 -3.97 1.95 5.05
CA VAL A 268 -3.87 3.41 5.11
C VAL A 268 -4.82 4.04 4.10
N ALA A 269 -4.80 3.60 2.84
CA ALA A 269 -5.70 4.10 1.80
C ALA A 269 -7.18 3.94 2.18
N THR A 270 -7.58 2.77 2.71
CA THR A 270 -8.95 2.53 3.18
C THR A 270 -9.34 3.48 4.30
N SER A 271 -8.47 3.63 5.32
CA SER A 271 -8.77 4.52 6.45
C SER A 271 -8.92 5.98 6.04
N LEU A 272 -8.09 6.45 5.12
CA LEU A 272 -8.15 7.81 4.59
C LEU A 272 -9.37 8.02 3.68
N ALA A 273 -9.68 7.06 2.81
CA ALA A 273 -10.87 7.12 1.96
C ALA A 273 -12.15 7.27 2.79
N ILE A 274 -12.26 6.49 3.89
CA ILE A 274 -13.38 6.60 4.82
C ILE A 274 -13.38 7.95 5.56
N ALA A 275 -12.23 8.38 6.09
CA ALA A 275 -12.11 9.61 6.86
C ALA A 275 -12.39 10.87 6.04
N HIS A 276 -12.03 10.86 4.76
CA HIS A 276 -12.24 11.97 3.83
C HIS A 276 -13.54 11.86 3.01
N HIS A 277 -14.35 10.81 3.26
CA HIS A 277 -15.63 10.57 2.55
C HIS A 277 -15.49 10.60 1.02
N THR A 278 -14.42 10.02 0.50
CA THR A 278 -14.19 9.95 -0.93
C THR A 278 -15.25 9.08 -1.63
N THR A 279 -15.62 9.47 -2.84
CA THR A 279 -16.66 8.79 -3.62
C THR A 279 -16.15 7.48 -4.24
N LEU A 280 -17.08 6.62 -4.67
CA LEU A 280 -16.78 5.38 -5.39
C LEU A 280 -15.80 5.60 -6.56
N SER A 281 -16.02 6.64 -7.37
CA SER A 281 -15.19 6.94 -8.53
C SER A 281 -13.79 7.42 -8.15
N GLU A 282 -13.70 8.27 -7.12
CA GLU A 282 -12.41 8.73 -6.57
C GLU A 282 -11.63 7.55 -5.99
N ASN A 283 -12.31 6.67 -5.24
CA ASN A 283 -11.69 5.47 -4.68
C ASN A 283 -11.24 4.49 -5.77
N ALA A 284 -12.05 4.24 -6.79
CA ALA A 284 -11.67 3.40 -7.90
C ALA A 284 -10.37 3.87 -8.56
N ARG A 285 -10.23 5.20 -8.78
CA ARG A 285 -8.99 5.79 -9.34
C ARG A 285 -7.83 5.77 -8.35
N LEU A 286 -8.04 6.21 -7.12
CA LEU A 286 -7.00 6.27 -6.08
C LEU A 286 -6.33 4.91 -5.85
N PHE A 287 -7.16 3.88 -5.60
CA PHE A 287 -6.63 2.55 -5.32
C PHE A 287 -5.97 1.92 -6.56
N ALA A 288 -6.48 2.19 -7.77
CA ALA A 288 -5.82 1.75 -8.99
C ALA A 288 -4.44 2.37 -9.14
N LEU A 289 -4.31 3.70 -9.03
CA LEU A 289 -3.04 4.41 -9.17
C LEU A 289 -2.03 4.00 -8.09
N MET A 290 -2.46 3.92 -6.82
CA MET A 290 -1.58 3.52 -5.72
C MET A 290 -1.06 2.10 -5.91
N ASN A 291 -1.92 1.16 -6.27
CA ASN A 291 -1.52 -0.23 -6.45
C ASN A 291 -0.72 -0.45 -7.74
N LEU A 292 -0.97 0.31 -8.81
CA LEU A 292 -0.12 0.31 -10.01
C LEU A 292 1.30 0.78 -9.69
N ALA A 293 1.44 1.88 -8.96
CA ALA A 293 2.75 2.37 -8.53
C ALA A 293 3.47 1.35 -7.64
N MET A 294 2.77 0.71 -6.71
CA MET A 294 3.32 -0.34 -5.85
C MET A 294 3.68 -1.61 -6.63
N GLY A 295 2.86 -2.00 -7.60
CA GLY A 295 3.12 -3.13 -8.50
C GLY A 295 4.39 -2.92 -9.32
N ASP A 296 4.53 -1.74 -9.94
CA ASP A 296 5.73 -1.38 -10.70
C ASP A 296 6.96 -1.22 -9.81
N ALA A 297 6.80 -0.73 -8.58
CA ALA A 297 7.87 -0.73 -7.58
C ALA A 297 8.39 -2.16 -7.30
N SER A 298 7.51 -3.17 -7.36
CA SER A 298 7.94 -4.56 -7.21
C SER A 298 8.78 -5.05 -8.40
N VAL A 299 8.37 -4.75 -9.62
CA VAL A 299 9.06 -5.12 -10.85
C VAL A 299 10.42 -4.43 -10.93
N ALA A 300 10.44 -3.11 -10.82
CA ALA A 300 11.66 -2.31 -10.89
C ALA A 300 12.63 -2.57 -9.73
N GLY A 301 12.10 -2.83 -8.53
CA GLY A 301 12.91 -3.23 -7.38
C GLY A 301 13.59 -4.58 -7.58
N TRP A 302 12.93 -5.57 -8.16
CA TRP A 302 13.52 -6.88 -8.47
C TRP A 302 14.50 -6.82 -9.64
N ASP A 303 14.24 -5.97 -10.64
CA ASP A 303 15.22 -5.67 -11.68
C ASP A 303 16.54 -5.15 -11.07
N SER A 304 16.46 -4.15 -10.19
CA SER A 304 17.62 -3.61 -9.48
C SER A 304 18.33 -4.67 -8.64
N LYS A 305 17.57 -5.53 -7.92
CA LYS A 305 18.12 -6.62 -7.11
C LYS A 305 18.88 -7.64 -7.94
N LEU A 306 18.32 -8.06 -9.07
CA LEU A 306 18.96 -9.03 -9.95
C LEU A 306 20.15 -8.43 -10.70
N HIS A 307 20.09 -7.14 -11.07
CA HIS A 307 21.18 -6.43 -11.75
C HIS A 307 22.42 -6.24 -10.85
N PHE A 308 22.22 -5.75 -9.62
CA PHE A 308 23.33 -5.43 -8.72
C PHE A 308 23.80 -6.61 -7.89
N MET A 309 22.93 -7.56 -7.58
CA MET A 309 23.24 -8.77 -6.78
C MET A 309 24.00 -8.46 -5.49
N SER A 310 23.66 -7.37 -4.80
CA SER A 310 24.38 -6.87 -3.63
C SER A 310 24.16 -7.74 -2.39
N TRP A 311 25.23 -8.04 -1.67
CA TRP A 311 25.20 -8.84 -0.45
C TRP A 311 24.44 -8.17 0.70
N ARG A 312 23.87 -8.99 1.58
CA ARG A 312 23.15 -8.53 2.77
C ARG A 312 24.10 -8.25 3.93
N PRO A 313 23.72 -7.39 4.90
CA PRO A 313 24.50 -7.16 6.12
C PRO A 313 24.87 -8.46 6.86
N VAL A 314 23.97 -9.45 6.90
CA VAL A 314 24.22 -10.78 7.51
C VAL A 314 25.37 -11.54 6.82
N THR A 315 25.73 -11.19 5.60
CA THR A 315 26.88 -11.74 4.88
C THR A 315 28.08 -10.77 4.94
N ALA A 316 27.82 -9.49 4.71
CA ALA A 316 28.87 -8.46 4.61
C ALA A 316 29.62 -8.26 5.94
N ILE A 317 28.88 -8.16 7.05
CA ILE A 317 29.48 -7.83 8.34
C ILE A 317 30.39 -8.94 8.88
N PRO A 318 30.01 -10.24 8.81
CA PRO A 318 30.92 -11.31 9.21
C PRO A 318 32.15 -11.47 8.32
N LEU A 319 32.05 -11.07 7.04
CA LEU A 319 33.10 -11.31 6.06
C LEU A 319 33.96 -10.09 5.76
N ALA A 320 33.61 -8.89 6.21
CA ALA A 320 34.19 -7.60 5.83
C ALA A 320 35.57 -7.73 5.21
N ASP A 321 35.73 -7.28 3.97
CA ASP A 321 36.94 -7.52 3.22
C ASP A 321 38.03 -6.47 3.51
N SER A 322 39.24 -6.73 3.01
CA SER A 322 40.40 -5.86 3.18
C SER A 322 40.37 -4.62 2.28
N LEU A 323 39.34 -4.44 1.44
CA LEU A 323 39.27 -3.31 0.50
C LEU A 323 38.89 -2.00 1.21
N ASN A 324 38.26 -2.07 2.38
CA ASN A 324 37.89 -0.88 3.14
C ASN A 324 38.38 -1.00 4.59
N PRO A 325 39.44 -0.25 4.97
CA PRO A 325 40.00 -0.30 6.32
C PRO A 325 39.04 0.18 7.40
N ASP A 326 38.00 0.93 7.04
CA ASP A 326 36.99 1.44 7.99
C ASP A 326 35.84 0.45 8.23
N THR A 327 35.88 -0.73 7.60
CA THR A 327 34.93 -1.83 7.84
C THR A 327 35.64 -2.99 8.55
N VAL A 328 35.30 -3.20 9.82
CA VAL A 328 35.88 -4.28 10.61
C VAL A 328 34.90 -5.45 10.71
N ALA A 329 35.35 -6.67 10.35
CA ALA A 329 34.56 -7.88 10.43
C ALA A 329 34.10 -8.18 11.85
N ASP A 330 32.89 -8.73 11.98
CA ASP A 330 32.37 -9.37 13.17
C ASP A 330 31.83 -10.76 12.80
N PRO A 331 32.63 -11.83 12.92
CA PRO A 331 32.24 -13.18 12.51
C PRO A 331 31.01 -13.73 13.24
N ASN A 332 30.64 -13.17 14.38
CA ASN A 332 29.50 -13.60 15.18
C ASN A 332 28.26 -12.72 14.97
N TRP A 333 28.33 -11.70 14.14
CA TRP A 333 27.24 -10.78 13.92
C TRP A 333 26.00 -11.47 13.34
N LYS A 334 24.84 -11.16 13.92
CA LYS A 334 23.53 -11.63 13.45
C LYS A 334 22.56 -10.45 13.45
N PRO A 335 21.67 -10.36 12.44
CA PRO A 335 20.64 -9.33 12.40
C PRO A 335 19.59 -9.55 13.49
N LEU A 336 18.86 -8.50 13.86
CA LEU A 336 17.74 -8.58 14.80
C LEU A 336 16.64 -9.52 14.28
N LEU A 337 16.32 -9.44 13.00
CA LEU A 337 15.28 -10.25 12.36
C LEU A 337 15.88 -11.12 11.25
N VAL A 338 15.15 -12.17 10.85
CA VAL A 338 15.57 -13.07 9.77
C VAL A 338 15.61 -12.33 8.44
N THR A 339 16.77 -12.33 7.79
CA THR A 339 17.01 -11.64 6.52
C THR A 339 16.16 -12.23 5.38
N PRO A 340 15.44 -11.41 4.62
CA PRO A 340 14.71 -11.85 3.43
C PRO A 340 15.62 -12.44 2.35
N ARG A 341 15.17 -13.50 1.69
CA ARG A 341 15.94 -14.28 0.71
C ARG A 341 15.97 -13.64 -0.70
N HIS A 342 16.54 -12.45 -0.80
CA HIS A 342 16.78 -11.74 -2.05
C HIS A 342 17.90 -10.70 -1.85
N PRO A 343 18.57 -10.23 -2.92
CA PRO A 343 19.64 -9.24 -2.82
C PRO A 343 19.25 -8.00 -2.04
N GLU A 344 20.26 -7.34 -1.50
CA GLU A 344 20.11 -6.21 -0.60
C GLU A 344 19.52 -4.99 -1.31
N TYR A 345 20.14 -4.55 -2.41
CA TYR A 345 19.89 -3.27 -3.07
C TYR A 345 18.87 -3.41 -4.22
N VAL A 346 17.81 -2.61 -4.27
CA VAL A 346 17.34 -1.60 -3.32
C VAL A 346 16.44 -2.21 -2.26
N SER A 347 16.12 -1.47 -1.20
CA SER A 347 15.20 -1.94 -0.15
C SER A 347 13.76 -2.06 -0.66
N ALA A 348 13.19 -3.27 -0.62
CA ALA A 348 11.82 -3.53 -1.07
C ALA A 348 10.77 -2.75 -0.27
N HIS A 349 10.93 -2.66 1.06
CA HIS A 349 10.01 -1.88 1.89
C HIS A 349 10.07 -0.38 1.56
N ALA A 350 11.26 0.15 1.32
CA ALA A 350 11.42 1.56 0.99
C ALA A 350 10.76 1.91 -0.36
N ILE A 351 10.99 1.11 -1.41
CA ILE A 351 10.42 1.39 -2.73
C ILE A 351 8.90 1.20 -2.75
N PHE A 352 8.34 0.14 -2.14
CA PHE A 352 6.90 -0.10 -2.09
C PHE A 352 6.18 1.00 -1.31
N SER A 353 6.73 1.33 -0.13
CA SER A 353 6.13 2.34 0.73
C SER A 353 6.20 3.72 0.10
N SER A 354 7.33 4.07 -0.51
CA SER A 354 7.46 5.38 -1.17
C SER A 354 6.52 5.49 -2.38
N ALA A 355 6.40 4.45 -3.20
CA ALA A 355 5.46 4.44 -4.32
C ALA A 355 4.01 4.67 -3.84
N SER A 356 3.58 3.96 -2.79
CA SER A 356 2.23 4.10 -2.25
C SER A 356 1.99 5.44 -1.56
N ALA A 357 2.92 5.86 -0.68
CA ALA A 357 2.79 7.08 0.11
C ALA A 357 2.74 8.33 -0.77
N ASN A 358 3.54 8.39 -1.86
CA ASN A 358 3.53 9.55 -2.76
C ASN A 358 2.23 9.65 -3.58
N VAL A 359 1.58 8.53 -3.93
CA VAL A 359 0.24 8.57 -4.53
C VAL A 359 -0.78 9.09 -3.53
N LEU A 360 -0.76 8.60 -2.28
CA LEU A 360 -1.65 9.09 -1.23
C LEU A 360 -1.41 10.57 -0.91
N ALA A 361 -0.14 11.01 -0.85
CA ALA A 361 0.21 12.41 -0.63
C ALA A 361 -0.28 13.32 -1.77
N ALA A 362 -0.32 12.84 -3.01
CA ALA A 362 -0.89 13.60 -4.12
C ALA A 362 -2.41 13.79 -4.03
N TYR A 363 -3.12 12.89 -3.32
CA TYR A 363 -4.57 12.99 -3.11
C TYR A 363 -4.94 13.77 -1.84
N PHE A 364 -4.21 13.56 -0.75
CA PHE A 364 -4.60 14.05 0.58
C PHE A 364 -3.67 15.13 1.13
N GLY A 365 -2.53 15.38 0.48
CA GLY A 365 -1.43 16.21 1.01
C GLY A 365 -0.48 15.41 1.91
N ASP A 366 0.83 15.78 1.91
CA ASP A 366 1.83 15.07 2.72
C ASP A 366 1.56 15.19 4.22
N ASP A 367 1.08 16.37 4.69
CA ASP A 367 0.79 16.66 6.11
C ASP A 367 -0.47 15.97 6.65
N THR A 368 -0.92 14.89 5.99
CA THR A 368 -2.07 14.10 6.41
C THR A 368 -1.71 13.21 7.59
N THR A 369 -2.44 13.39 8.71
CA THR A 369 -2.32 12.52 9.88
C THR A 369 -3.07 11.21 9.68
N PHE A 370 -2.42 10.09 9.95
CA PHE A 370 -3.05 8.77 9.90
C PHE A 370 -2.49 7.84 10.96
N SER A 371 -3.30 6.84 11.35
CA SER A 371 -2.87 5.75 12.24
C SER A 371 -2.90 4.45 11.47
N LEU A 372 -1.90 3.60 11.72
CA LEU A 372 -1.77 2.29 11.10
C LEU A 372 -1.57 1.22 12.18
N GLU A 373 -2.29 0.11 12.06
CA GLU A 373 -2.03 -1.12 12.81
C GLU A 373 -0.94 -1.94 12.14
N SER A 374 0.04 -2.40 12.91
CA SER A 374 1.10 -3.26 12.38
C SER A 374 0.55 -4.59 11.85
N VAL A 375 0.97 -4.96 10.64
CA VAL A 375 0.67 -6.28 10.06
C VAL A 375 1.41 -7.41 10.79
N SER A 376 2.61 -7.13 11.32
CA SER A 376 3.43 -8.11 12.04
C SER A 376 3.19 -8.14 13.55
N LEU A 377 2.60 -7.10 14.13
CA LEU A 377 2.28 -6.98 15.56
C LEU A 377 0.80 -6.56 15.71
N PRO A 378 -0.15 -7.47 15.55
CA PRO A 378 -1.57 -7.15 15.69
C PRO A 378 -1.87 -6.48 17.04
N GLY A 379 -2.71 -5.43 17.00
CA GLY A 379 -3.06 -4.62 18.17
C GLY A 379 -2.05 -3.49 18.49
N VAL A 380 -0.93 -3.40 17.77
CA VAL A 380 0.05 -2.32 17.93
C VAL A 380 -0.19 -1.26 16.85
N PHE A 381 -0.58 -0.06 17.28
CA PHE A 381 -0.84 1.09 16.41
C PHE A 381 0.27 2.13 16.53
N ARG A 382 0.57 2.79 15.42
CA ARG A 382 1.41 3.99 15.37
C ARG A 382 0.70 5.09 14.59
N THR A 383 0.86 6.33 15.04
CA THR A 383 0.28 7.52 14.39
C THR A 383 1.40 8.35 13.79
N TYR A 384 1.21 8.76 12.55
CA TYR A 384 2.13 9.60 11.78
C TYR A 384 1.45 10.91 11.43
N ASN A 385 2.17 12.02 11.51
CA ASN A 385 1.66 13.35 11.16
C ASN A 385 1.82 13.69 9.68
N SER A 386 2.57 12.84 8.94
CA SER A 386 2.75 12.98 7.50
C SER A 386 3.17 11.64 6.88
N PHE A 387 2.97 11.51 5.56
CA PHE A 387 3.50 10.36 4.81
C PHE A 387 5.03 10.34 4.83
N SER A 388 5.66 11.51 4.70
CA SER A 388 7.12 11.64 4.78
C SER A 388 7.68 11.12 6.09
N SER A 389 7.04 11.41 7.24
CA SER A 389 7.47 10.91 8.55
C SER A 389 7.39 9.40 8.69
N ALA A 390 6.36 8.78 8.09
CA ALA A 390 6.26 7.32 8.04
C ALA A 390 7.37 6.70 7.18
N LEU A 391 7.71 7.31 6.03
CA LEU A 391 8.80 6.86 5.17
C LEU A 391 10.17 6.97 5.84
N ASP A 392 10.40 8.00 6.66
CA ASP A 392 11.62 8.16 7.46
C ASP A 392 11.73 7.01 8.48
N GLU A 393 10.66 6.68 9.19
CA GLU A 393 10.65 5.58 10.14
C GLU A 393 10.84 4.22 9.45
N ILE A 394 10.25 4.00 8.27
CA ILE A 394 10.47 2.77 7.49
C ILE A 394 11.93 2.61 7.10
N THR A 395 12.60 3.68 6.70
CA THR A 395 14.05 3.65 6.41
C THR A 395 14.84 3.16 7.61
N LEU A 396 14.58 3.73 8.79
CA LEU A 396 15.24 3.34 10.04
C LEU A 396 14.89 1.92 10.47
N ALA A 397 13.63 1.50 10.29
CA ALA A 397 13.19 0.14 10.60
C ALA A 397 14.02 -0.93 9.89
N ARG A 398 14.42 -0.69 8.65
CA ARG A 398 15.23 -1.67 7.88
C ARG A 398 16.66 -1.77 8.39
N ILE A 399 17.23 -0.65 8.86
CA ILE A 399 18.55 -0.60 9.50
C ILE A 399 18.51 -1.29 10.87
N TYR A 400 17.52 -0.97 11.70
CA TYR A 400 17.33 -1.58 13.03
C TYR A 400 17.05 -3.09 12.96
N ALA A 401 16.38 -3.55 11.88
CA ALA A 401 16.19 -4.97 11.64
C ALA A 401 17.48 -5.72 11.24
N GLY A 402 18.51 -4.97 10.79
CA GLY A 402 19.76 -5.54 10.27
C GLY A 402 19.63 -6.08 8.84
N PHE A 403 18.67 -5.57 8.05
CA PHE A 403 18.37 -6.08 6.72
C PHE A 403 19.05 -5.34 5.58
N HIS A 404 19.22 -4.02 5.76
CA HIS A 404 19.62 -3.09 4.72
C HIS A 404 20.67 -2.10 5.23
N PHE A 405 21.50 -1.67 4.29
CA PHE A 405 22.31 -0.48 4.41
C PHE A 405 21.47 0.76 4.10
N ARG A 406 21.86 1.93 4.63
CA ARG A 406 21.09 3.17 4.49
C ARG A 406 20.90 3.57 3.03
N SER A 407 21.95 3.51 2.21
CA SER A 407 21.89 3.84 0.78
C SER A 407 20.81 3.06 0.04
N ALA A 408 20.66 1.76 0.29
CA ALA A 408 19.61 0.96 -0.33
C ALA A 408 18.19 1.43 0.03
N CYS A 409 18.00 1.96 1.23
CA CYS A 409 16.70 2.51 1.66
C CYS A 409 16.44 3.88 1.03
N VAL A 410 17.46 4.76 0.99
CA VAL A 410 17.36 6.09 0.40
C VAL A 410 17.08 6.00 -1.10
N ASP A 411 17.85 5.16 -1.82
CA ASP A 411 17.69 4.97 -3.26
C ASP A 411 16.35 4.28 -3.59
N GLY A 412 15.92 3.32 -2.74
CA GLY A 412 14.60 2.70 -2.87
C GLY A 412 13.47 3.72 -2.70
N ARG A 413 13.61 4.65 -1.74
CA ARG A 413 12.63 5.74 -1.54
C ARG A 413 12.57 6.66 -2.77
N SER A 414 13.72 7.09 -3.27
CA SER A 414 13.80 7.96 -4.46
C SER A 414 13.20 7.28 -5.69
N MET A 415 13.49 5.99 -5.89
CA MET A 415 12.96 5.21 -6.98
C MET A 415 11.44 5.05 -6.90
N GLY A 416 10.88 4.76 -5.71
CA GLY A 416 9.45 4.67 -5.50
C GLY A 416 8.73 6.01 -5.73
N THR A 417 9.33 7.13 -5.33
CA THR A 417 8.82 8.47 -5.64
C THR A 417 8.73 8.72 -7.14
N ALA A 418 9.78 8.40 -7.89
CA ALA A 418 9.79 8.58 -9.35
C ALA A 418 8.73 7.71 -10.06
N ILE A 419 8.53 6.48 -9.60
CA ILE A 419 7.48 5.59 -10.12
C ILE A 419 6.09 6.16 -9.82
N ALA A 420 5.84 6.64 -8.59
CA ALA A 420 4.56 7.26 -8.23
C ALA A 420 4.23 8.46 -9.11
N GLN A 421 5.21 9.35 -9.32
CA GLN A 421 5.05 10.50 -10.20
C GLN A 421 4.71 10.08 -11.63
N TYR A 422 5.45 9.11 -12.17
CA TYR A 422 5.18 8.59 -13.51
C TYR A 422 3.76 8.04 -13.64
N VAL A 423 3.30 7.25 -12.69
CA VAL A 423 1.93 6.69 -12.69
C VAL A 423 0.88 7.80 -12.62
N LEU A 424 1.06 8.79 -11.73
CA LEU A 424 0.16 9.93 -11.60
C LEU A 424 0.07 10.78 -12.87
N GLU A 425 1.16 10.90 -13.62
CA GLU A 425 1.24 11.71 -14.84
C GLU A 425 0.74 10.99 -16.10
N HIS A 426 0.78 9.65 -16.13
CA HIS A 426 0.53 8.90 -17.38
C HIS A 426 -0.68 7.97 -17.34
N VAL A 427 -1.24 7.64 -16.14
CA VAL A 427 -2.32 6.68 -16.02
C VAL A 427 -3.61 7.34 -15.53
N ALA A 428 -4.74 6.89 -16.05
CA ALA A 428 -6.07 7.34 -15.64
C ALA A 428 -6.20 8.88 -15.61
N GLN A 429 -5.74 9.53 -16.68
CA GLN A 429 -5.76 10.99 -16.78
C GLN A 429 -7.19 11.50 -16.96
N PRO A 430 -7.57 12.65 -16.35
CA PRO A 430 -8.87 13.25 -16.54
C PRO A 430 -9.15 13.55 -18.02
N ASN A 431 -10.33 13.23 -18.51
CA ASN A 431 -10.77 13.60 -19.85
C ASN A 431 -10.95 15.12 -19.95
N HIS A 432 -10.75 15.71 -21.15
CA HIS A 432 -10.65 17.17 -21.38
C HIS A 432 -11.81 18.02 -20.84
N GLY A 433 -12.97 17.42 -20.50
CA GLY A 433 -14.10 18.13 -19.89
C GLY A 433 -13.94 18.44 -18.40
N GLU A 434 -13.14 17.67 -17.66
CA GLU A 434 -13.02 17.77 -16.20
C GLU A 434 -11.87 18.67 -15.71
N ARG A 435 -10.88 18.96 -16.54
CA ARG A 435 -9.75 19.86 -16.17
C ARG A 435 -10.19 21.26 -15.71
N ARG A 436 -11.39 21.70 -16.06
CA ARG A 436 -11.95 22.98 -15.62
C ARG A 436 -12.60 22.95 -14.23
N GLY A 437 -12.92 21.78 -13.69
CA GLY A 437 -13.54 21.62 -12.36
C GLY A 437 -12.53 21.51 -11.22
N GLN A 438 -11.41 20.81 -11.43
CA GLN A 438 -10.39 20.58 -10.40
C GLN A 438 -9.62 21.84 -9.98
N LEU A 439 -9.47 22.83 -10.90
CA LEU A 439 -8.81 24.11 -10.57
C LEU A 439 -9.64 25.05 -9.68
N ARG A 440 -10.89 24.71 -9.34
CA ARG A 440 -11.75 25.55 -8.47
C ARG A 440 -11.78 25.12 -7.01
N HIS A 441 -11.26 23.93 -6.66
CA HIS A 441 -11.25 23.46 -5.26
C HIS A 441 -9.94 23.74 -4.50
N ASP A 442 -8.89 24.23 -5.18
CA ASP A 442 -7.56 24.40 -4.58
C ASP A 442 -7.23 25.82 -4.07
N HIS A 443 -8.19 26.75 -4.06
CA HIS A 443 -7.99 28.07 -3.43
C HIS A 443 -9.12 28.42 -2.45
N PRO A 444 -8.86 28.47 -1.14
CA PRO A 444 -9.71 29.24 -0.23
C PRO A 444 -9.58 30.72 -0.60
N GLU A 445 -10.71 31.39 -0.79
CA GLU A 445 -10.78 32.82 -1.09
C GLU A 445 -10.05 33.64 -0.02
N GLY A 446 -8.81 34.03 -0.32
CA GLY A 446 -8.11 35.11 0.39
C GLY A 446 -8.61 36.42 -0.12
N GLY A 447 -9.16 37.25 0.81
CA GLY A 447 -9.79 38.52 0.56
C GLY A 447 -9.00 39.45 -0.37
N GLY A 448 -9.63 39.80 -1.48
CA GLY A 448 -9.13 40.78 -2.42
C GLY A 448 -9.24 42.19 -1.84
N MET A 449 -8.10 42.82 -1.58
CA MET A 449 -7.97 44.26 -1.38
C MET A 449 -7.92 44.87 -2.80
N SER A 450 -8.98 45.59 -3.17
CA SER A 450 -9.03 46.41 -4.37
C SER A 450 -8.11 47.62 -4.18
N ILE A 451 -7.07 47.69 -5.01
CA ILE A 451 -6.28 48.94 -5.17
C ILE A 451 -6.86 49.68 -6.38
N GLU A 452 -7.51 50.79 -6.14
CA GLU A 452 -7.85 51.79 -7.16
C GLU A 452 -6.53 52.38 -7.71
N ASN A 453 -6.26 52.14 -8.99
CA ASN A 453 -5.27 52.91 -9.74
C ASN A 453 -5.94 54.16 -10.28
N THR A 454 -5.66 55.32 -9.68
CA THR A 454 -5.86 56.62 -10.29
C THR A 454 -4.65 56.91 -11.17
N ASP A 455 -4.90 57.01 -12.47
CA ASP A 455 -3.96 57.47 -13.47
C ASP A 455 -3.86 59.03 -13.42
N PRO A 456 -2.68 59.66 -13.23
CA PRO A 456 -2.50 61.07 -13.46
C PRO A 456 -1.86 61.26 -14.84
N ASP A 457 -2.59 61.91 -15.73
CA ASP A 457 -2.17 62.67 -16.93
C ASP A 457 -2.91 62.28 -18.23
N ASN A 458 -3.79 63.23 -18.52
CA ASN A 458 -4.51 63.63 -19.74
C ASN A 458 -5.97 63.24 -19.83
#